data_555ffad65f653bdb4ae919ea38730c83
#
_entry.id   555ffad65f653bdb4ae919ea38730c83
#
_cell.length_a   1.000
_cell.length_b   1.000
_cell.length_c   1.000
_cell.angle_alpha   90.00
_cell.angle_beta   90.00
_cell.angle_gamma   90.00
#
_symmetry.space_group_name_H-M   'P 1'
#
loop_
_entity.id
_entity.type
_entity.pdbx_description
1 polymer ?
#
loop_
_entity_poly.entity_id
_entity_poly.type
_entity_poly.pdbx_seq_one_letter_code
_entity_poly.pdbx_strand_id
1 'polypeptide(L)'
;MAQVIDQPRYEGYEDWKREKPLYQPPISGSLPDPDGRVYYPYFPTLELQEAVNLAIALKRPLLLEGEPGCGKTRLAEAIAHEFTQKYLKKQKLKGQKDSQAQQKWWFFKEWNVQSIGRARDGLYTFDAVARLRDAQLVGAGAEQLKVLLDDGKEGKEFADLQARLKNKSKYLDFGALGEALKQTDVERPIVLIDEIDKADSDFPNDLLRELDRLEFTVTETGETYPEAKPGKGLRPKPIVIITSNRERSLPEPFLRRCLYFKLDFPDQTRLEEIIRGRLQQISDDLVERVVEHFLEVRDVFKDVPGSKPPGTSEILDFLTVLKDQ
;
A
#
# COMPACT_ATOMS: atom_id res chain seq x y z
N MET A 1 18.69 -30.17 5.21
CA MET A 1 17.26 -29.89 5.25
C MET A 1 17.12 -28.38 5.45
N ALA A 2 16.72 -27.63 4.40
CA ALA A 2 16.46 -26.21 4.52
C ALA A 2 15.27 -26.04 5.45
N GLN A 3 15.45 -25.28 6.55
CA GLN A 3 14.34 -24.84 7.36
C GLN A 3 13.33 -24.15 6.44
N VAL A 4 12.13 -24.73 6.34
CA VAL A 4 10.97 -24.05 5.75
C VAL A 4 10.75 -22.85 6.65
N ILE A 5 11.22 -21.68 6.20
CA ILE A 5 10.92 -20.41 6.86
C ILE A 5 9.41 -20.33 6.83
N ASP A 6 8.79 -20.31 8.00
CA ASP A 6 7.34 -20.14 8.18
C ASP A 6 6.94 -18.82 7.54
N GLN A 7 6.53 -18.89 6.26
CA GLN A 7 6.18 -17.69 5.51
C GLN A 7 4.80 -17.23 6.00
N PRO A 8 4.59 -15.93 6.18
CA PRO A 8 3.29 -15.42 6.56
C PRO A 8 2.27 -15.83 5.50
N ARG A 9 1.17 -16.43 5.93
CA ARG A 9 0.06 -16.85 5.08
C ARG A 9 -1.12 -15.92 5.33
N TYR A 10 -1.74 -15.44 4.26
CA TYR A 10 -3.00 -14.72 4.29
C TYR A 10 -4.15 -15.71 4.41
N GLU A 11 -5.01 -15.54 5.40
CA GLU A 11 -6.14 -16.44 5.67
C GLU A 11 -7.46 -15.88 5.12
N GLY A 12 -7.59 -14.54 5.11
CA GLY A 12 -8.81 -13.89 4.63
C GLY A 12 -10.05 -14.23 5.49
N TYR A 13 -11.21 -13.99 4.90
CA TYR A 13 -12.50 -14.27 5.51
C TYR A 13 -13.17 -15.42 4.74
N GLU A 14 -13.00 -16.68 5.20
CA GLU A 14 -13.53 -17.85 4.49
C GLU A 14 -15.07 -17.96 4.55
N ASP A 15 -15.68 -17.53 5.67
CA ASP A 15 -17.14 -17.60 5.86
C ASP A 15 -17.58 -16.57 6.91
N TRP A 16 -18.37 -15.57 6.51
CA TRP A 16 -18.90 -14.54 7.38
C TRP A 16 -19.90 -15.08 8.44
N LYS A 17 -20.45 -16.27 8.23
CA LYS A 17 -21.39 -16.98 9.14
C LYS A 17 -20.66 -17.78 10.22
N ARG A 18 -19.33 -18.03 10.06
CA ARG A 18 -18.54 -18.71 11.06
C ARG A 18 -17.92 -17.72 12.05
N GLU A 19 -17.54 -18.23 13.22
CA GLU A 19 -16.91 -17.45 14.29
C GLU A 19 -15.88 -16.46 13.75
N LYS A 20 -15.93 -15.22 14.25
CA LYS A 20 -15.11 -14.08 13.83
C LYS A 20 -13.70 -14.51 13.47
N PRO A 21 -13.25 -14.34 12.23
CA PRO A 21 -11.88 -14.65 11.88
C PRO A 21 -10.95 -13.81 12.76
N LEU A 22 -9.96 -14.47 13.32
CA LEU A 22 -9.14 -14.00 14.43
C LEU A 22 -8.39 -12.69 14.12
N TYR A 23 -8.29 -12.32 12.84
CA TYR A 23 -7.42 -11.25 12.34
C TYR A 23 -8.13 -10.24 11.44
N GLN A 24 -9.43 -10.35 11.25
CA GLN A 24 -10.17 -9.37 10.46
C GLN A 24 -10.59 -8.15 11.32
N PRO A 25 -10.67 -6.96 10.73
CA PRO A 25 -11.18 -5.79 11.44
C PRO A 25 -12.65 -5.99 11.83
N PRO A 26 -13.11 -5.29 12.89
CA PRO A 26 -14.54 -5.26 13.20
C PRO A 26 -15.32 -4.53 12.08
N ILE A 27 -16.63 -4.82 11.97
CA ILE A 27 -17.52 -4.20 10.99
C ILE A 27 -17.53 -2.66 11.14
N SER A 28 -17.46 -2.17 12.37
CA SER A 28 -17.35 -0.73 12.68
C SER A 28 -16.03 -0.08 12.23
N GLY A 29 -15.10 -0.89 11.71
CA GLY A 29 -13.76 -0.47 11.38
C GLY A 29 -12.75 -0.73 12.51
N SER A 30 -11.48 -0.85 12.16
CA SER A 30 -10.37 -0.94 13.11
C SER A 30 -10.13 0.40 13.81
N LEU A 31 -9.30 0.42 14.84
CA LEU A 31 -8.64 1.65 15.26
C LEU A 31 -7.77 2.16 14.10
N PRO A 32 -7.65 3.51 13.95
CA PRO A 32 -6.77 4.08 12.94
C PRO A 32 -5.32 3.61 13.13
N ASP A 33 -4.63 3.37 12.02
CA ASP A 33 -3.19 3.16 12.02
C ASP A 33 -2.43 4.49 12.21
N PRO A 34 -1.08 4.49 12.27
CA PRO A 34 -0.30 5.72 12.40
C PRO A 34 -0.51 6.75 11.28
N ASP A 35 -0.94 6.30 10.11
CA ASP A 35 -1.25 7.16 8.96
C ASP A 35 -2.75 7.58 8.95
N GLY A 36 -3.52 7.20 9.99
CA GLY A 36 -4.94 7.55 10.16
C GLY A 36 -5.91 6.67 9.37
N ARG A 37 -5.46 5.55 8.80
CA ARG A 37 -6.32 4.64 8.02
C ARG A 37 -7.13 3.73 8.92
N VAL A 38 -8.41 3.56 8.55
CA VAL A 38 -9.34 2.62 9.20
C VAL A 38 -9.55 1.43 8.26
N TYR A 39 -9.33 0.25 8.78
CA TYR A 39 -9.47 -1.00 8.03
C TYR A 39 -10.83 -1.63 8.32
N TYR A 40 -11.38 -2.27 7.30
CA TYR A 40 -12.70 -2.91 7.35
C TYR A 40 -12.61 -4.36 6.87
N PRO A 41 -13.58 -5.23 7.23
CA PRO A 41 -13.60 -6.61 6.76
C PRO A 41 -13.53 -6.71 5.24
N TYR A 42 -12.74 -7.66 4.76
CA TYR A 42 -12.61 -7.98 3.35
C TYR A 42 -12.86 -9.47 3.14
N PHE A 43 -13.67 -9.79 2.15
CA PHE A 43 -14.10 -11.15 1.85
C PHE A 43 -13.44 -11.61 0.54
N PRO A 44 -12.26 -12.24 0.55
CA PRO A 44 -11.65 -12.77 -0.66
C PRO A 44 -12.36 -14.04 -1.12
N THR A 45 -12.32 -14.34 -2.43
CA THR A 45 -12.60 -15.69 -2.90
C THR A 45 -11.43 -16.61 -2.54
N LEU A 46 -11.65 -17.94 -2.56
CA LEU A 46 -10.60 -18.90 -2.27
C LEU A 46 -9.43 -18.78 -3.28
N GLU A 47 -9.76 -18.60 -4.55
CA GLU A 47 -8.78 -18.43 -5.63
C GLU A 47 -7.94 -17.17 -5.42
N LEU A 48 -8.55 -16.06 -4.98
CA LEU A 48 -7.84 -14.83 -4.68
C LEU A 48 -6.89 -15.01 -3.49
N GLN A 49 -7.35 -15.70 -2.44
CA GLN A 49 -6.54 -16.03 -1.27
C GLN A 49 -5.34 -16.91 -1.65
N GLU A 50 -5.55 -17.92 -2.49
CA GLU A 50 -4.48 -18.76 -3.02
C GLU A 50 -3.49 -17.97 -3.88
N ALA A 51 -3.97 -17.06 -4.74
CA ALA A 51 -3.13 -16.19 -5.56
C ALA A 51 -2.25 -15.28 -4.69
N VAL A 52 -2.81 -14.68 -3.63
CA VAL A 52 -2.05 -13.89 -2.64
C VAL A 52 -0.95 -14.75 -2.00
N ASN A 53 -1.31 -15.93 -1.51
CA ASN A 53 -0.36 -16.82 -0.85
C ASN A 53 0.74 -17.31 -1.79
N LEU A 54 0.40 -17.58 -3.06
CA LEU A 54 1.36 -17.95 -4.09
C LEU A 54 2.34 -16.82 -4.40
N ALA A 55 1.84 -15.57 -4.53
CA ALA A 55 2.69 -14.39 -4.75
C ALA A 55 3.67 -14.19 -3.59
N ILE A 56 3.20 -14.36 -2.35
CA ILE A 56 4.01 -14.30 -1.14
C ILE A 56 5.10 -15.38 -1.15
N ALA A 57 4.74 -16.62 -1.47
CA ALA A 57 5.65 -17.77 -1.50
C ALA A 57 6.73 -17.63 -2.60
N LEU A 58 6.33 -17.20 -3.79
CA LEU A 58 7.21 -16.99 -4.93
C LEU A 58 8.02 -15.70 -4.83
N LYS A 59 7.69 -14.80 -3.89
CA LYS A 59 8.30 -13.46 -3.76
C LYS A 59 8.18 -12.64 -5.05
N ARG A 60 7.04 -12.76 -5.73
CA ARG A 60 6.71 -12.04 -6.95
C ARG A 60 5.64 -10.99 -6.66
N PRO A 61 5.62 -9.85 -7.37
CA PRO A 61 4.51 -8.91 -7.31
C PRO A 61 3.19 -9.58 -7.69
N LEU A 62 2.10 -9.27 -6.99
CA LEU A 62 0.74 -9.65 -7.37
C LEU A 62 0.10 -8.50 -8.14
N LEU A 63 -0.19 -8.72 -9.42
CA LEU A 63 -0.95 -7.78 -10.24
C LEU A 63 -2.43 -8.14 -10.18
N LEU A 64 -3.23 -7.24 -9.64
CA LEU A 64 -4.69 -7.32 -9.57
C LEU A 64 -5.27 -6.45 -10.68
N GLU A 65 -5.92 -7.05 -11.63
CA GLU A 65 -6.57 -6.35 -12.72
C GLU A 65 -8.08 -6.54 -12.66
N GLY A 66 -8.85 -5.47 -12.78
CA GLY A 66 -10.31 -5.53 -12.74
C GLY A 66 -10.94 -4.15 -12.83
N GLU A 67 -12.26 -4.12 -12.94
CA GLU A 67 -13.02 -2.88 -13.01
C GLU A 67 -12.83 -2.02 -11.75
N PRO A 68 -13.03 -0.68 -11.85
CA PRO A 68 -13.09 0.18 -10.67
C PRO A 68 -14.15 -0.31 -9.67
N GLY A 69 -13.84 -0.20 -8.38
CA GLY A 69 -14.79 -0.59 -7.33
C GLY A 69 -14.90 -2.09 -7.03
N CYS A 70 -14.13 -2.99 -7.67
CA CYS A 70 -14.15 -4.42 -7.35
C CYS A 70 -13.32 -4.80 -6.10
N GLY A 71 -12.71 -3.85 -5.41
CA GLY A 71 -12.03 -4.09 -4.13
C GLY A 71 -10.54 -4.39 -4.21
N LYS A 72 -9.83 -4.06 -5.31
CA LYS A 72 -8.38 -4.29 -5.47
C LYS A 72 -7.53 -3.66 -4.36
N THR A 73 -7.71 -2.37 -4.12
CA THR A 73 -6.99 -1.59 -3.08
C THR A 73 -7.31 -2.13 -1.68
N ARG A 74 -8.59 -2.48 -1.45
CA ARG A 74 -9.05 -3.04 -0.17
C ARG A 74 -8.41 -4.38 0.19
N LEU A 75 -8.06 -5.20 -0.81
CA LEU A 75 -7.32 -6.45 -0.56
C LEU A 75 -5.94 -6.18 0.06
N ALA A 76 -5.19 -5.20 -0.45
CA ALA A 76 -3.87 -4.85 0.09
C ALA A 76 -3.97 -4.37 1.55
N GLU A 77 -4.97 -3.56 1.85
CA GLU A 77 -5.28 -3.12 3.21
C GLU A 77 -5.62 -4.30 4.13
N ALA A 78 -6.46 -5.24 3.65
CA ALA A 78 -6.84 -6.42 4.43
C ALA A 78 -5.65 -7.33 4.76
N ILE A 79 -4.74 -7.53 3.79
CA ILE A 79 -3.50 -8.29 4.01
C ILE A 79 -2.62 -7.58 5.05
N ALA A 80 -2.47 -6.26 4.94
CA ALA A 80 -1.69 -5.46 5.87
C ALA A 80 -2.24 -5.55 7.30
N HIS A 81 -3.56 -5.42 7.45
CA HIS A 81 -4.23 -5.54 8.74
C HIS A 81 -4.04 -6.94 9.35
N GLU A 82 -4.33 -8.00 8.59
CA GLU A 82 -4.21 -9.38 9.07
C GLU A 82 -2.78 -9.69 9.53
N PHE A 83 -1.77 -9.31 8.73
CA PHE A 83 -0.38 -9.56 9.09
C PHE A 83 0.07 -8.74 10.30
N THR A 84 -0.44 -7.52 10.44
CA THR A 84 -0.22 -6.71 11.65
C THR A 84 -0.79 -7.41 12.89
N GLN A 85 -2.02 -7.92 12.84
CA GLN A 85 -2.64 -8.62 13.96
C GLN A 85 -1.89 -9.92 14.32
N LYS A 86 -1.48 -10.69 13.31
CA LYS A 86 -0.64 -11.89 13.52
C LYS A 86 0.69 -11.55 14.18
N TYR A 87 1.34 -10.46 13.73
CA TYR A 87 2.58 -9.99 14.32
C TYR A 87 2.39 -9.55 15.78
N LEU A 88 1.37 -8.73 16.06
CA LEU A 88 1.06 -8.28 17.42
C LEU A 88 0.78 -9.46 18.37
N LYS A 89 0.00 -10.45 17.91
CA LYS A 89 -0.24 -11.67 18.69
C LYS A 89 1.06 -12.41 19.01
N LYS A 90 1.97 -12.54 18.03
CA LYS A 90 3.29 -13.18 18.22
C LYS A 90 4.16 -12.41 19.24
N GLN A 91 4.08 -11.07 19.25
CA GLN A 91 4.81 -10.23 20.21
C GLN A 91 4.24 -10.32 21.62
N LYS A 92 2.91 -10.37 21.79
CA LYS A 92 2.24 -10.61 23.08
C LYS A 92 2.68 -11.95 23.70
N LEU A 93 2.73 -13.02 22.90
CA LEU A 93 3.22 -14.33 23.33
C LEU A 93 4.69 -14.31 23.79
N LYS A 94 5.49 -13.34 23.33
CA LYS A 94 6.88 -13.10 23.76
C LYS A 94 7.02 -12.19 24.98
N GLY A 95 5.91 -11.79 25.62
CA GLY A 95 5.91 -10.99 26.85
C GLY A 95 6.16 -9.49 26.66
N GLN A 96 6.05 -8.95 25.45
CA GLN A 96 6.13 -7.50 25.22
C GLN A 96 4.84 -6.80 25.69
N LYS A 97 4.97 -5.68 26.41
CA LYS A 97 3.84 -4.89 26.91
C LYS A 97 3.06 -4.26 25.74
N ASP A 98 1.74 -4.25 25.84
CA ASP A 98 0.80 -3.74 24.82
C ASP A 98 1.14 -2.32 24.31
N SER A 99 1.60 -1.43 25.17
CA SER A 99 1.94 -0.06 24.80
C SER A 99 3.11 0.08 23.80
N GLN A 100 4.04 -0.88 23.79
CA GLN A 100 5.16 -0.91 22.83
C GLN A 100 4.80 -1.69 21.56
N ALA A 101 3.89 -2.67 21.67
CA ALA A 101 3.43 -3.45 20.52
C ALA A 101 2.46 -2.67 19.63
N GLN A 102 1.61 -1.81 20.22
CA GLN A 102 0.66 -0.97 19.48
C GLN A 102 1.31 0.09 18.57
N GLN A 103 2.56 0.48 18.86
CA GLN A 103 3.30 1.45 18.03
C GLN A 103 4.00 0.81 16.81
N LYS A 104 4.08 -0.50 16.71
CA LYS A 104 4.70 -1.21 15.56
C LYS A 104 3.63 -1.88 14.70
N TRP A 105 2.92 -1.07 13.93
CA TRP A 105 2.10 -1.58 12.85
C TRP A 105 2.98 -2.27 11.80
N TRP A 106 2.41 -3.32 11.17
CA TRP A 106 3.04 -3.89 10.00
C TRP A 106 3.22 -2.81 8.96
N PHE A 107 4.44 -2.67 8.44
CA PHE A 107 4.74 -1.61 7.53
C PHE A 107 3.90 -1.77 6.25
N PHE A 108 3.00 -0.82 6.02
CA PHE A 108 2.16 -0.72 4.84
C PHE A 108 2.34 0.66 4.22
N LYS A 109 2.70 0.69 2.95
CA LYS A 109 2.82 1.93 2.20
C LYS A 109 2.06 1.80 0.89
N GLU A 110 1.39 2.88 0.55
CA GLU A 110 0.61 3.03 -0.67
C GLU A 110 1.28 4.05 -1.58
N TRP A 111 1.37 3.70 -2.84
CA TRP A 111 1.84 4.57 -3.89
C TRP A 111 0.76 4.70 -4.96
N ASN A 112 0.03 5.80 -4.93
CA ASN A 112 -0.94 6.16 -5.95
C ASN A 112 -0.20 6.69 -7.17
N VAL A 113 -0.23 5.93 -8.26
CA VAL A 113 0.49 6.27 -9.49
C VAL A 113 -0.23 7.43 -10.19
N GLN A 114 0.55 8.46 -10.54
CA GLN A 114 0.07 9.63 -11.27
C GLN A 114 0.53 9.57 -12.73
N SER A 115 -0.25 10.16 -13.64
CA SER A 115 0.04 10.17 -15.09
C SER A 115 1.37 10.82 -15.45
N ILE A 116 1.84 11.78 -14.66
CA ILE A 116 3.12 12.48 -14.83
C ILE A 116 4.23 11.95 -13.91
N GLY A 117 3.94 10.93 -13.07
CA GLY A 117 4.89 10.35 -12.14
C GLY A 117 5.98 9.56 -12.87
N ARG A 118 7.18 9.54 -12.29
CA ARG A 118 8.28 8.69 -12.76
C ARG A 118 8.39 7.45 -11.89
N ALA A 119 8.78 6.33 -12.45
CA ALA A 119 9.01 5.10 -11.71
C ALA A 119 9.99 5.28 -10.54
N ARG A 120 10.99 6.14 -10.71
CA ARG A 120 11.96 6.52 -9.68
C ARG A 120 11.32 7.17 -8.46
N ASP A 121 10.22 7.91 -8.61
CA ASP A 121 9.58 8.65 -7.50
C ASP A 121 9.04 7.70 -6.42
N GLY A 122 8.66 6.48 -6.80
CA GLY A 122 8.31 5.43 -5.85
C GLY A 122 9.48 4.86 -5.05
N LEU A 123 10.71 5.13 -5.50
CA LEU A 123 11.93 4.73 -4.82
C LEU A 123 12.46 5.89 -3.96
N TYR A 124 12.77 7.01 -4.59
CA TYR A 124 13.23 8.21 -3.91
C TYR A 124 13.16 9.45 -4.82
N THR A 125 13.12 10.60 -4.17
CA THR A 125 13.34 11.90 -4.78
C THR A 125 14.53 12.58 -4.11
N PHE A 126 15.26 13.39 -4.88
CA PHE A 126 16.38 14.17 -4.37
C PHE A 126 16.09 15.65 -4.49
N ASP A 127 15.99 16.35 -3.38
CA ASP A 127 15.73 17.78 -3.35
C ASP A 127 17.00 18.59 -3.67
N ALA A 128 17.31 18.63 -4.97
CA ALA A 128 18.45 19.41 -5.48
C ALA A 128 18.26 20.92 -5.25
N VAL A 129 17.01 21.40 -5.22
CA VAL A 129 16.70 22.84 -5.01
C VAL A 129 16.99 23.23 -3.57
N ALA A 130 16.52 22.45 -2.59
CA ALA A 130 16.85 22.69 -1.20
C ALA A 130 18.37 22.63 -0.97
N ARG A 131 19.07 21.66 -1.59
CA ARG A 131 20.53 21.57 -1.48
C ARG A 131 21.24 22.77 -2.08
N LEU A 132 20.79 23.27 -3.23
CA LEU A 132 21.36 24.48 -3.87
C LEU A 132 21.12 25.70 -3.00
N ARG A 133 19.90 25.87 -2.46
CA ARG A 133 19.59 26.95 -1.51
C ARG A 133 20.48 26.93 -0.29
N ASP A 134 20.66 25.76 0.33
CA ASP A 134 21.53 25.63 1.50
C ASP A 134 22.99 25.92 1.17
N ALA A 135 23.46 25.53 -0.03
CA ALA A 135 24.81 25.85 -0.51
C ALA A 135 25.02 27.37 -0.68
N GLN A 136 24.01 28.06 -1.22
CA GLN A 136 24.04 29.52 -1.37
C GLN A 136 24.05 30.22 -0.01
N LEU A 137 23.22 29.79 0.95
CA LEU A 137 23.19 30.34 2.30
C LEU A 137 24.50 30.12 3.04
N VAL A 138 25.11 28.95 2.95
CA VAL A 138 26.41 28.67 3.55
C VAL A 138 27.52 29.47 2.83
N GLY A 139 27.44 29.62 1.50
CA GLY A 139 28.39 30.40 0.72
C GLY A 139 28.34 31.91 1.00
N ALA A 140 27.18 32.43 1.37
CA ALA A 140 26.99 33.84 1.75
C ALA A 140 27.59 34.18 3.13
N GLY A 141 27.83 33.17 3.97
CA GLY A 141 28.43 33.32 5.29
C GLY A 141 27.45 33.59 6.44
N ALA A 142 27.92 33.37 7.67
CA ALA A 142 27.08 33.47 8.87
C ALA A 142 26.52 34.89 9.11
N GLU A 143 27.25 35.94 8.70
CA GLU A 143 26.80 37.33 8.90
C GLU A 143 25.60 37.71 8.03
N GLN A 144 25.48 37.17 6.81
CA GLN A 144 24.32 37.43 5.96
C GLN A 144 23.11 36.60 6.41
N LEU A 145 23.34 35.45 7.02
CA LEU A 145 22.24 34.64 7.63
C LEU A 145 21.61 35.39 8.81
N LYS A 146 22.38 36.17 9.55
CA LYS A 146 21.90 37.03 10.65
C LYS A 146 20.83 38.02 10.23
N VAL A 147 20.95 38.55 9.02
CA VAL A 147 19.97 39.50 8.47
C VAL A 147 18.65 38.84 8.07
N LEU A 148 18.67 37.52 7.80
CA LEU A 148 17.51 36.73 7.36
C LEU A 148 16.80 36.02 8.51
N LEU A 149 17.45 35.82 9.65
CA LEU A 149 16.95 35.11 10.82
C LEU A 149 16.93 36.06 12.04
N ASP A 150 15.73 36.40 12.48
CA ASP A 150 15.48 37.46 13.47
C ASP A 150 15.63 37.02 14.94
N ASP A 151 16.19 35.82 15.26
CA ASP A 151 15.98 35.18 16.58
C ASP A 151 17.20 34.80 17.42
N GLY A 152 18.40 35.29 17.15
CA GLY A 152 19.55 35.04 18.05
C GLY A 152 20.03 33.58 18.16
N LYS A 153 19.57 32.66 17.30
CA LYS A 153 19.95 31.24 17.24
C LYS A 153 20.95 30.91 16.13
N GLU A 154 21.52 31.91 15.54
CA GLU A 154 22.24 31.97 14.26
C GLU A 154 23.41 31.00 14.14
N GLY A 155 24.20 30.84 15.20
CA GLY A 155 25.37 29.95 15.16
C GLY A 155 25.03 28.46 15.06
N LYS A 156 23.93 28.06 15.66
CA LYS A 156 23.45 26.65 15.61
C LYS A 156 22.84 26.32 14.25
N GLU A 157 22.01 27.21 13.73
CA GLU A 157 21.35 27.01 12.41
C GLU A 157 22.38 27.00 11.28
N PHE A 158 23.40 27.84 11.32
CA PHE A 158 24.50 27.82 10.34
C PHE A 158 25.30 26.51 10.40
N ALA A 159 25.61 26.02 11.61
CA ALA A 159 26.27 24.72 11.78
C ALA A 159 25.40 23.55 11.30
N ASP A 160 24.10 23.60 11.55
CA ASP A 160 23.14 22.59 11.10
C ASP A 160 23.02 22.60 9.57
N LEU A 161 22.99 23.77 8.92
CA LEU A 161 23.02 23.92 7.46
C LEU A 161 24.29 23.34 6.86
N GLN A 162 25.45 23.64 7.45
CA GLN A 162 26.74 23.08 7.00
C GLN A 162 26.76 21.55 7.16
N ALA A 163 26.29 21.03 8.29
CA ALA A 163 26.21 19.58 8.54
C ALA A 163 25.26 18.90 7.54
N ARG A 164 24.11 19.54 7.25
CA ARG A 164 23.15 19.04 6.27
C ARG A 164 23.72 19.02 4.85
N LEU A 165 24.44 20.09 4.46
CA LEU A 165 25.06 20.20 3.14
C LEU A 165 26.15 19.14 2.90
N LYS A 166 26.90 18.77 3.95
CA LYS A 166 27.92 17.70 3.90
C LYS A 166 27.27 16.31 3.74
N ASN A 167 26.04 16.12 4.20
CA ASN A 167 25.33 14.84 4.14
C ASN A 167 24.24 14.87 3.07
N LYS A 168 24.54 14.37 1.85
CA LYS A 168 23.60 14.32 0.74
C LYS A 168 22.32 13.53 1.07
N SER A 169 22.38 12.52 1.94
CA SER A 169 21.22 11.70 2.32
C SER A 169 20.15 12.51 3.09
N LYS A 170 20.48 13.72 3.58
CA LYS A 170 19.52 14.65 4.19
C LYS A 170 18.56 15.33 3.19
N TYR A 171 18.85 15.23 1.91
CA TYR A 171 18.03 15.75 0.80
C TYR A 171 17.30 14.62 0.04
N LEU A 172 17.35 13.41 0.57
CA LEU A 172 16.62 12.26 0.04
C LEU A 172 15.28 12.15 0.75
N ASP A 173 14.23 12.07 -0.03
CA ASP A 173 12.91 11.66 0.40
C ASP A 173 12.57 10.31 -0.26
N PHE A 174 12.26 9.30 0.54
CA PHE A 174 12.01 7.95 0.04
C PHE A 174 10.53 7.77 -0.28
N GLY A 175 10.26 7.30 -1.50
CA GLY A 175 8.93 6.86 -1.91
C GLY A 175 8.54 5.54 -1.24
N ALA A 176 7.29 5.12 -1.46
CA ALA A 176 6.71 3.95 -0.79
C ALA A 176 7.53 2.65 -0.96
N LEU A 177 7.98 2.37 -2.18
CA LEU A 177 8.81 1.19 -2.47
C LEU A 177 10.22 1.36 -1.89
N GLY A 178 10.79 2.56 -1.98
CA GLY A 178 12.10 2.88 -1.41
C GLY A 178 12.13 2.73 0.10
N GLU A 179 11.12 3.23 0.81
CA GLU A 179 10.97 3.04 2.25
C GLU A 179 10.83 1.56 2.62
N ALA A 180 10.05 0.79 1.86
CA ALA A 180 9.90 -0.64 2.09
C ALA A 180 11.22 -1.41 1.91
N LEU A 181 12.04 -1.03 0.92
CA LEU A 181 13.35 -1.64 0.69
C LEU A 181 14.40 -1.19 1.72
N LYS A 182 14.27 0.03 2.24
CA LYS A 182 15.13 0.56 3.31
C LYS A 182 14.80 -0.06 4.67
N GLN A 183 13.53 -0.39 4.91
CA GLN A 183 13.05 -0.90 6.20
C GLN A 183 13.71 -2.24 6.56
N THR A 184 14.33 -2.31 7.74
CA THR A 184 15.11 -3.48 8.16
C THR A 184 14.51 -4.24 9.33
N ASP A 185 13.56 -3.63 10.03
CA ASP A 185 13.04 -4.10 11.32
C ASP A 185 11.70 -4.84 11.21
N VAL A 186 11.07 -4.77 10.04
CA VAL A 186 9.80 -5.43 9.73
C VAL A 186 10.05 -6.73 8.98
N GLU A 187 9.34 -7.80 9.33
CA GLU A 187 9.55 -9.12 8.72
C GLU A 187 9.34 -9.10 7.20
N ARG A 188 8.24 -8.48 6.72
CA ARG A 188 7.96 -8.27 5.29
C ARG A 188 7.07 -7.04 5.10
N PRO A 189 7.60 -5.90 4.71
CA PRO A 189 6.78 -4.73 4.41
C PRO A 189 5.84 -5.01 3.23
N ILE A 190 4.69 -4.35 3.23
CA ILE A 190 3.67 -4.46 2.19
C ILE A 190 3.62 -3.14 1.44
N VAL A 191 3.74 -3.19 0.13
CA VAL A 191 3.64 -2.02 -0.76
C VAL A 191 2.49 -2.23 -1.72
N LEU A 192 1.58 -1.28 -1.75
CA LEU A 192 0.55 -1.15 -2.77
C LEU A 192 1.02 -0.13 -3.81
N ILE A 193 1.10 -0.54 -5.06
CA ILE A 193 1.26 0.34 -6.23
C ILE A 193 -0.11 0.40 -6.89
N ASP A 194 -0.83 1.49 -6.64
CA ASP A 194 -2.23 1.61 -7.05
C ASP A 194 -2.34 2.29 -8.41
N GLU A 195 -3.19 1.72 -9.29
CA GLU A 195 -3.53 2.24 -10.61
C GLU A 195 -2.31 2.46 -11.54
N ILE A 196 -1.47 1.42 -11.67
CA ILE A 196 -0.23 1.48 -12.47
C ILE A 196 -0.49 1.87 -13.94
N ASP A 197 -1.66 1.57 -14.46
CA ASP A 197 -2.10 1.87 -15.82
C ASP A 197 -2.45 3.34 -16.06
N LYS A 198 -2.43 4.20 -15.03
CA LYS A 198 -2.54 5.65 -15.20
C LYS A 198 -1.25 6.29 -15.72
N ALA A 199 -0.11 5.69 -15.44
CA ALA A 199 1.18 6.18 -15.89
C ALA A 199 1.39 5.97 -17.39
N ASP A 200 2.46 6.57 -17.91
CA ASP A 200 2.88 6.35 -19.29
C ASP A 200 3.33 4.92 -19.51
N SER A 201 3.30 4.46 -20.78
CA SER A 201 3.62 3.09 -21.18
C SER A 201 5.01 2.61 -20.75
N ASP A 202 5.97 3.51 -20.59
CA ASP A 202 7.33 3.18 -20.21
C ASP A 202 7.49 2.98 -18.70
N PHE A 203 6.61 3.57 -17.89
CA PHE A 203 6.67 3.51 -16.44
C PHE A 203 6.73 2.07 -15.87
N PRO A 204 5.88 1.11 -16.28
CA PRO A 204 5.99 -0.26 -15.79
C PRO A 204 7.33 -0.90 -16.15
N ASN A 205 7.89 -0.59 -17.32
CA ASN A 205 9.18 -1.11 -17.75
C ASN A 205 10.32 -0.56 -16.90
N ASP A 206 10.26 0.71 -16.53
CA ASP A 206 11.26 1.36 -15.68
C ASP A 206 11.31 0.75 -14.26
N LEU A 207 10.20 0.18 -13.78
CA LEU A 207 10.13 -0.53 -12.49
C LEU A 207 10.62 -1.98 -12.55
N LEU A 208 10.82 -2.56 -13.74
CA LEU A 208 11.11 -3.99 -13.88
C LEU A 208 12.32 -4.44 -13.10
N ARG A 209 13.40 -3.66 -13.17
CA ARG A 209 14.67 -4.01 -12.53
C ARG A 209 14.54 -4.03 -11.01
N GLU A 210 13.89 -3.01 -10.47
CA GLU A 210 13.71 -2.83 -9.03
C GLU A 210 12.75 -3.89 -8.45
N LEU A 211 11.69 -4.23 -9.20
CA LEU A 211 10.76 -5.29 -8.82
C LEU A 211 11.38 -6.70 -8.88
N ASP A 212 12.26 -6.97 -9.87
CA ASP A 212 12.96 -8.25 -9.99
C ASP A 212 13.97 -8.45 -8.86
N ARG A 213 14.81 -7.43 -8.64
CA ARG A 213 15.92 -7.50 -7.70
C ARG A 213 15.48 -7.15 -6.28
N LEU A 214 14.47 -6.28 -6.17
CA LEU A 214 14.05 -5.62 -4.93
C LEU A 214 15.25 -4.94 -4.26
N GLU A 215 16.00 -4.20 -5.06
CA GLU A 215 17.12 -3.36 -4.69
C GLU A 215 17.20 -2.14 -5.61
N PHE A 216 17.71 -1.02 -5.10
CA PHE A 216 18.00 0.16 -5.92
C PHE A 216 19.20 0.92 -5.37
N THR A 217 19.83 1.73 -6.23
CA THR A 217 20.95 2.57 -5.86
C THR A 217 20.57 4.04 -6.03
N VAL A 218 20.81 4.83 -5.02
CA VAL A 218 20.64 6.29 -5.06
C VAL A 218 21.81 6.90 -5.83
N THR A 219 21.53 7.48 -6.98
CA THR A 219 22.56 8.02 -7.88
C THR A 219 23.38 9.13 -7.25
N GLU A 220 22.73 9.98 -6.43
CA GLU A 220 23.34 11.16 -5.82
C GLU A 220 24.30 10.85 -4.66
N THR A 221 24.07 9.72 -3.97
CA THR A 221 24.88 9.29 -2.81
C THR A 221 25.74 8.07 -3.10
N GLY A 222 25.37 7.25 -4.10
CA GLY A 222 25.97 5.95 -4.38
C GLY A 222 25.52 4.84 -3.41
N GLU A 223 24.62 5.14 -2.47
CA GLU A 223 24.10 4.17 -1.51
C GLU A 223 23.12 3.20 -2.19
N THR A 224 23.24 1.90 -1.86
CA THR A 224 22.34 0.87 -2.36
C THR A 224 21.42 0.36 -1.24
N TYR A 225 20.14 0.23 -1.53
CA TYR A 225 19.14 -0.27 -0.61
C TYR A 225 18.51 -1.57 -1.16
N PRO A 226 18.26 -2.56 -0.27
CA PRO A 226 18.58 -2.59 1.15
C PRO A 226 20.10 -2.63 1.39
N GLU A 227 20.56 -1.94 2.44
CA GLU A 227 21.97 -1.97 2.83
C GLU A 227 22.45 -3.40 3.11
N ALA A 228 23.56 -3.79 2.55
CA ALA A 228 24.21 -5.05 2.88
C ALA A 228 24.77 -4.99 4.31
N LYS A 229 24.17 -5.76 5.23
CA LYS A 229 24.72 -5.90 6.59
C LYS A 229 25.50 -7.21 6.68
N PRO A 230 26.83 -7.18 6.92
CA PRO A 230 27.61 -8.40 7.11
C PRO A 230 27.04 -9.24 8.25
N GLY A 231 26.92 -10.56 8.04
CA GLY A 231 26.48 -11.52 9.08
C GLY A 231 24.95 -11.59 9.32
N LYS A 232 24.13 -10.77 8.70
CA LYS A 232 22.67 -10.98 8.66
C LYS A 232 22.28 -11.67 7.37
N GLY A 233 21.52 -12.76 7.47
CA GLY A 233 21.01 -13.50 6.31
C GLY A 233 20.21 -12.63 5.34
N LEU A 234 19.82 -13.20 4.21
CA LEU A 234 18.98 -12.53 3.21
C LEU A 234 17.76 -11.88 3.86
N ARG A 235 17.57 -10.60 3.63
CA ARG A 235 16.42 -9.85 4.15
C ARG A 235 15.13 -10.34 3.49
N PRO A 236 14.02 -10.36 4.23
CA PRO A 236 12.74 -10.68 3.63
C PRO A 236 12.37 -9.60 2.61
N LYS A 237 12.04 -10.05 1.39
CA LYS A 237 11.58 -9.17 0.32
C LYS A 237 10.19 -8.61 0.66
N PRO A 238 9.87 -7.35 0.31
CA PRO A 238 8.54 -6.80 0.48
C PRO A 238 7.49 -7.61 -0.27
N ILE A 239 6.25 -7.56 0.20
CA ILE A 239 5.08 -8.03 -0.53
C ILE A 239 4.60 -6.85 -1.36
N VAL A 240 4.65 -6.99 -2.68
CA VAL A 240 4.24 -5.94 -3.61
C VAL A 240 2.91 -6.33 -4.24
N ILE A 241 1.91 -5.48 -4.08
CA ILE A 241 0.59 -5.61 -4.69
C ILE A 241 0.45 -4.45 -5.67
N ILE A 242 0.04 -4.75 -6.89
CA ILE A 242 -0.11 -3.78 -7.97
C ILE A 242 -1.54 -3.85 -8.45
N THR A 243 -2.19 -2.72 -8.67
CA THR A 243 -3.54 -2.68 -9.22
C THR A 243 -3.56 -2.02 -10.60
N SER A 244 -4.51 -2.46 -11.42
CA SER A 244 -4.80 -1.89 -12.73
C SER A 244 -6.31 -1.91 -13.00
N ASN A 245 -6.83 -0.82 -13.58
CA ASN A 245 -8.22 -0.69 -14.03
C ASN A 245 -8.38 -1.03 -15.52
N ARG A 246 -7.33 -1.46 -16.21
CA ARG A 246 -7.28 -1.70 -17.66
C ARG A 246 -7.49 -0.44 -18.52
N GLU A 247 -7.21 0.73 -17.99
CA GLU A 247 -7.31 1.95 -18.81
C GLU A 247 -6.26 1.94 -19.92
N ARG A 248 -5.08 1.35 -19.66
CA ARG A 248 -4.02 1.13 -20.65
C ARG A 248 -3.45 -0.28 -20.53
N SER A 249 -3.00 -0.83 -21.67
CA SER A 249 -2.35 -2.15 -21.70
C SER A 249 -0.98 -2.08 -21.04
N LEU A 250 -0.70 -3.03 -20.17
CA LEU A 250 0.62 -3.17 -19.54
C LEU A 250 1.58 -3.96 -20.46
N PRO A 251 2.89 -3.60 -20.50
CA PRO A 251 3.87 -4.29 -21.33
C PRO A 251 4.02 -5.77 -20.94
N GLU A 252 4.16 -6.63 -21.93
CA GLU A 252 4.32 -8.07 -21.70
C GLU A 252 5.54 -8.42 -20.83
N PRO A 253 6.72 -7.77 -20.95
CA PRO A 253 7.84 -7.98 -20.04
C PRO A 253 7.49 -7.73 -18.57
N PHE A 254 6.62 -6.76 -18.30
CA PHE A 254 6.13 -6.47 -16.95
C PHE A 254 5.18 -7.56 -16.46
N LEU A 255 4.21 -7.96 -17.27
CA LEU A 255 3.24 -9.01 -16.94
C LEU A 255 3.93 -10.33 -16.58
N ARG A 256 4.97 -10.71 -17.29
CA ARG A 256 5.76 -11.96 -17.03
C ARG A 256 6.44 -11.96 -15.65
N ARG A 257 6.67 -10.80 -15.03
CA ARG A 257 7.31 -10.69 -13.72
C ARG A 257 6.33 -10.70 -12.57
N CYS A 258 5.07 -10.44 -12.88
CA CYS A 258 3.99 -10.44 -11.89
C CYS A 258 3.31 -11.81 -11.83
N LEU A 259 2.70 -12.12 -10.70
CA LEU A 259 1.61 -13.08 -10.64
C LEU A 259 0.34 -12.30 -10.99
N TYR A 260 -0.36 -12.73 -12.01
CA TYR A 260 -1.56 -12.05 -12.50
C TYR A 260 -2.82 -12.67 -11.89
N PHE A 261 -3.73 -11.83 -11.42
CA PHE A 261 -5.07 -12.25 -11.01
C PHE A 261 -6.11 -11.25 -11.51
N LYS A 262 -7.11 -11.75 -12.23
CA LYS A 262 -8.25 -10.96 -12.66
C LYS A 262 -9.29 -10.97 -11.54
N LEU A 263 -9.61 -9.78 -11.02
CA LEU A 263 -10.65 -9.59 -10.02
C LEU A 263 -11.92 -9.13 -10.72
N ASP A 264 -12.88 -10.04 -10.85
CA ASP A 264 -14.19 -9.71 -11.41
C ASP A 264 -15.03 -8.92 -10.40
N PHE A 265 -15.97 -8.13 -10.89
CA PHE A 265 -16.93 -7.45 -10.03
C PHE A 265 -17.77 -8.46 -9.26
N PRO A 266 -18.04 -8.25 -7.97
CA PRO A 266 -18.83 -9.18 -7.16
C PRO A 266 -20.22 -9.45 -7.77
N ASP A 267 -20.63 -10.70 -7.77
CA ASP A 267 -22.01 -11.11 -8.10
C ASP A 267 -22.98 -10.69 -6.97
N GLN A 268 -24.28 -10.94 -7.19
CA GLN A 268 -25.33 -10.57 -6.25
C GLN A 268 -25.07 -11.13 -4.85
N THR A 269 -24.83 -12.43 -4.74
CA THR A 269 -24.58 -13.11 -3.46
C THR A 269 -23.40 -12.48 -2.73
N ARG A 270 -22.32 -12.19 -3.48
CA ARG A 270 -21.11 -11.62 -2.93
C ARG A 270 -21.29 -10.16 -2.51
N LEU A 271 -22.04 -9.36 -3.27
CA LEU A 271 -22.38 -7.99 -2.88
C LEU A 271 -23.19 -7.96 -1.58
N GLU A 272 -24.18 -8.86 -1.46
CA GLU A 272 -24.97 -8.98 -0.23
C GLU A 272 -24.08 -9.34 0.98
N GLU A 273 -23.13 -10.27 0.82
CA GLU A 273 -22.16 -10.61 1.87
C GLU A 273 -21.31 -9.41 2.27
N ILE A 274 -20.79 -8.66 1.29
CA ILE A 274 -19.98 -7.45 1.53
C ILE A 274 -20.81 -6.41 2.29
N ILE A 275 -22.06 -6.19 1.88
CA ILE A 275 -22.95 -5.20 2.52
C ILE A 275 -23.25 -5.62 3.95
N ARG A 276 -23.66 -6.87 4.20
CA ARG A 276 -23.94 -7.39 5.54
C ARG A 276 -22.69 -7.36 6.44
N GLY A 277 -21.53 -7.65 5.86
CA GLY A 277 -20.25 -7.55 6.56
C GLY A 277 -19.77 -6.12 6.82
N ARG A 278 -20.37 -5.11 6.18
CA ARG A 278 -19.98 -3.71 6.28
C ARG A 278 -20.98 -2.86 7.04
N LEU A 279 -22.27 -3.14 6.88
CA LEU A 279 -23.37 -2.38 7.48
C LEU A 279 -24.06 -3.21 8.54
N GLN A 280 -24.01 -2.75 9.80
CA GLN A 280 -24.75 -3.37 10.88
C GLN A 280 -26.22 -2.90 10.86
N GLN A 281 -27.14 -3.78 11.31
CA GLN A 281 -28.55 -3.45 11.50
C GLN A 281 -29.28 -2.98 10.23
N ILE A 282 -28.97 -3.59 9.10
CA ILE A 282 -29.70 -3.42 7.85
C ILE A 282 -30.62 -4.64 7.65
N SER A 283 -31.85 -4.44 7.14
CA SER A 283 -32.77 -5.54 6.88
C SER A 283 -32.35 -6.33 5.64
N ASP A 284 -32.49 -7.66 5.68
CA ASP A 284 -32.16 -8.53 4.55
C ASP A 284 -32.98 -8.19 3.30
N ASP A 285 -34.26 -7.91 3.45
CA ASP A 285 -35.16 -7.49 2.36
C ASP A 285 -34.69 -6.19 1.67
N LEU A 286 -34.18 -5.22 2.43
CA LEU A 286 -33.65 -3.99 1.87
C LEU A 286 -32.34 -4.27 1.09
N VAL A 287 -31.46 -5.11 1.64
CA VAL A 287 -30.19 -5.48 0.97
C VAL A 287 -30.47 -6.16 -0.36
N GLU A 288 -31.34 -7.18 -0.37
CA GLU A 288 -31.66 -7.93 -1.58
C GLU A 288 -32.23 -7.03 -2.68
N ARG A 289 -33.24 -6.20 -2.36
CA ARG A 289 -33.86 -5.29 -3.34
C ARG A 289 -32.89 -4.23 -3.86
N VAL A 290 -32.03 -3.66 -2.99
CA VAL A 290 -31.09 -2.64 -3.40
C VAL A 290 -30.00 -3.26 -4.26
N VAL A 291 -29.50 -4.45 -3.93
CA VAL A 291 -28.49 -5.15 -4.74
C VAL A 291 -29.03 -5.52 -6.12
N GLU A 292 -30.25 -6.07 -6.19
CA GLU A 292 -30.90 -6.39 -7.46
C GLU A 292 -31.00 -5.15 -8.35
N HIS A 293 -31.58 -4.07 -7.84
CA HIS A 293 -31.71 -2.82 -8.59
C HIS A 293 -30.36 -2.20 -8.96
N PHE A 294 -29.37 -2.27 -8.08
CA PHE A 294 -28.03 -1.78 -8.35
C PHE A 294 -27.36 -2.52 -9.52
N LEU A 295 -27.53 -3.84 -9.59
CA LEU A 295 -26.99 -4.64 -10.68
C LEU A 295 -27.67 -4.33 -12.01
N GLU A 296 -29.00 -4.12 -12.01
CA GLU A 296 -29.74 -3.67 -13.19
C GLU A 296 -29.21 -2.32 -13.71
N VAL A 297 -29.07 -1.33 -12.80
CA VAL A 297 -28.53 -0.01 -13.13
C VAL A 297 -27.11 -0.14 -13.67
N ARG A 298 -26.28 -0.96 -13.04
CA ARG A 298 -24.90 -1.18 -13.47
C ARG A 298 -24.81 -1.77 -14.87
N ASP A 299 -25.70 -2.71 -15.22
CA ASP A 299 -25.72 -3.32 -16.55
C ASP A 299 -26.13 -2.30 -17.63
N VAL A 300 -27.08 -1.42 -17.34
CA VAL A 300 -27.40 -0.30 -18.23
C VAL A 300 -26.18 0.59 -18.49
N PHE A 301 -25.39 0.89 -17.47
CA PHE A 301 -24.20 1.72 -17.61
C PHE A 301 -23.07 1.04 -18.42
N LYS A 302 -22.99 -0.30 -18.43
CA LYS A 302 -22.02 -1.02 -19.27
C LYS A 302 -22.27 -0.83 -20.76
N ASP A 303 -23.55 -0.68 -21.16
CA ASP A 303 -23.96 -0.53 -22.54
C ASP A 303 -23.85 0.91 -23.05
N VAL A 304 -23.57 1.90 -22.18
CA VAL A 304 -23.43 3.31 -22.54
C VAL A 304 -21.96 3.66 -22.77
N PRO A 305 -21.55 3.98 -24.02
CA PRO A 305 -20.16 4.31 -24.31
C PRO A 305 -19.65 5.51 -23.48
N GLY A 306 -18.50 5.33 -22.83
CA GLY A 306 -17.85 6.38 -22.02
C GLY A 306 -18.42 6.54 -20.61
N SER A 307 -19.44 5.78 -20.22
CA SER A 307 -19.91 5.74 -18.83
C SER A 307 -19.03 4.80 -17.97
N LYS A 308 -18.95 5.13 -16.67
CA LYS A 308 -18.34 4.23 -15.69
C LYS A 308 -19.45 3.59 -14.87
N PRO A 309 -19.59 2.24 -14.91
CA PRO A 309 -20.58 1.57 -14.07
C PRO A 309 -20.28 1.84 -12.58
N PRO A 310 -21.31 2.00 -11.73
CA PRO A 310 -21.12 2.22 -10.31
C PRO A 310 -20.43 1.01 -9.65
N GLY A 311 -19.56 1.27 -8.68
CA GLY A 311 -18.79 0.25 -7.96
C GLY A 311 -19.38 -0.09 -6.59
N THR A 312 -18.65 -0.92 -5.82
CA THR A 312 -19.10 -1.33 -4.47
C THR A 312 -19.11 -0.17 -3.47
N SER A 313 -18.36 0.89 -3.70
CA SER A 313 -18.37 2.07 -2.82
C SER A 313 -19.72 2.79 -2.89
N GLU A 314 -20.24 2.99 -4.10
CA GLU A 314 -21.47 3.72 -4.34
C GLU A 314 -22.69 3.03 -3.74
N ILE A 315 -22.77 1.68 -3.84
CA ILE A 315 -23.89 0.96 -3.19
C ILE A 315 -23.78 1.00 -1.66
N LEU A 316 -22.57 0.95 -1.09
CA LEU A 316 -22.36 1.07 0.35
C LEU A 316 -22.73 2.47 0.86
N ASP A 317 -22.34 3.52 0.14
CA ASP A 317 -22.68 4.90 0.47
C ASP A 317 -24.20 5.12 0.39
N PHE A 318 -24.85 4.61 -0.65
CA PHE A 318 -26.30 4.68 -0.83
C PHE A 318 -27.05 4.01 0.32
N LEU A 319 -26.66 2.79 0.70
CA LEU A 319 -27.27 2.06 1.80
C LEU A 319 -26.98 2.71 3.16
N THR A 320 -25.84 3.34 3.32
CA THR A 320 -25.54 4.09 4.57
C THR A 320 -26.52 5.24 4.74
N VAL A 321 -26.79 6.00 3.68
CA VAL A 321 -27.78 7.09 3.72
C VAL A 321 -29.19 6.59 3.97
N LEU A 322 -29.59 5.48 3.37
CA LEU A 322 -30.94 4.90 3.57
C LEU A 322 -31.15 4.35 4.99
N LYS A 323 -30.09 3.85 5.62
CA LYS A 323 -30.17 3.32 6.98
C LYS A 323 -30.40 4.42 8.01
N ASP A 324 -29.93 5.63 7.76
CA ASP A 324 -30.01 6.77 8.68
C ASP A 324 -31.37 7.53 8.54
N GLN A 325 -32.25 7.10 7.62
CA GLN A 325 -33.63 7.60 7.47
C GLN A 325 -34.64 6.70 8.14
#